data_e99ac568646e52f7d69b54743f8ab1f1
#
_entry.id   e99ac568646e52f7d69b54743f8ab1f1
#
_cell.length_a   1.000
_cell.length_b   1.000
_cell.length_c   1.000
_cell.angle_alpha   90.00
_cell.angle_beta   90.00
_cell.angle_gamma   90.00
#
_symmetry.space_group_name_H-M   'P 1'
#
loop_
_entity.id
_entity.type
_entity.pdbx_description
1 polymer ?
#
loop_
_entity_poly.entity_id
_entity_poly.type
_entity_poly.pdbx_seq_one_letter_code
_entity_poly.pdbx_strand_id
1 'polypeptide(L)' 'METTLAKQLSGELNDILGRLDNSVRLVMDRCPEAEFNAYRTAIGRVMGVLVLDVLNPLYARNPEAKPDGYDDE' A
#
# COMPACT_ATOMS: atom_id res chain seq x y z
N MET A 1 18.66 8.78 -2.44
CA MET A 1 17.56 9.66 -2.81
C MET A 1 17.47 10.78 -1.80
N GLU A 2 17.08 11.97 -2.23
CA GLU A 2 16.94 13.10 -1.32
C GLU A 2 15.83 12.86 -0.30
N THR A 3 16.08 13.28 0.95
CA THR A 3 15.12 13.01 2.04
C THR A 3 13.73 13.57 1.77
N THR A 4 13.64 14.80 1.27
CA THR A 4 12.35 15.41 0.99
C THR A 4 11.58 14.62 -0.07
N LEU A 5 12.26 14.20 -1.13
CA LEU A 5 11.65 13.40 -2.17
C LEU A 5 11.20 12.04 -1.63
N ALA A 6 12.04 11.39 -0.82
CA ALA A 6 11.68 10.09 -0.25
C ALA A 6 10.43 10.18 0.61
N LYS A 7 10.33 11.25 1.41
CA LYS A 7 9.14 11.46 2.24
C LYS A 7 7.91 11.74 1.39
N GLN A 8 8.06 12.49 0.32
CA GLN A 8 6.95 12.78 -0.58
C GLN A 8 6.46 11.50 -1.24
N LEU A 9 7.39 10.67 -1.73
CA LEU A 9 7.02 9.38 -2.34
C LEU A 9 6.33 8.46 -1.35
N SER A 10 6.83 8.43 -0.11
CA SER A 10 6.20 7.63 0.93
C SER A 10 4.74 8.04 1.11
N GLY A 11 4.47 9.35 1.16
CA GLY A 11 3.11 9.86 1.29
C GLY A 11 2.23 9.47 0.11
N GLU A 12 2.75 9.62 -1.11
CA GLU A 12 2.03 9.26 -2.32
C GLU A 12 1.69 7.78 -2.35
N LEU A 13 2.67 6.93 -2.06
CA LEU A 13 2.49 5.49 -2.15
C LEU A 13 1.56 4.97 -1.06
N ASN A 14 1.64 5.53 0.15
CA ASN A 14 0.72 5.14 1.19
C ASN A 14 -0.71 5.57 0.90
N ASP A 15 -0.88 6.72 0.24
CA ASP A 15 -2.19 7.16 -0.20
C ASP A 15 -2.77 6.19 -1.23
N ILE A 16 -1.94 5.71 -2.15
CA ILE A 16 -2.35 4.72 -3.15
C ILE A 16 -2.79 3.43 -2.47
N LEU A 17 -2.04 2.96 -1.47
CA LEU A 17 -2.44 1.78 -0.71
C LEU A 17 -3.80 1.96 -0.07
N GLY A 18 -4.05 3.13 0.50
CA GLY A 18 -5.35 3.43 1.10
C GLY A 18 -6.48 3.40 0.09
N ARG A 19 -6.22 3.91 -1.12
CA ARG A 19 -7.22 3.90 -2.18
C ARG A 19 -7.50 2.48 -2.68
N LEU A 20 -6.47 1.66 -2.79
CA LEU A 20 -6.65 0.26 -3.17
C LEU A 20 -7.50 -0.47 -2.13
N ASP A 21 -7.19 -0.26 -0.85
CA ASP A 21 -7.96 -0.87 0.23
C ASP A 21 -9.43 -0.41 0.18
N ASN A 22 -9.64 0.87 -0.06
CA ASN A 22 -11.00 1.39 -0.17
C ASN A 22 -11.77 0.76 -1.32
N SER A 23 -11.09 0.47 -2.45
CA SER A 23 -11.75 -0.18 -3.57
C SER A 23 -12.23 -1.58 -3.21
N VAL A 24 -11.48 -2.29 -2.35
CA VAL A 24 -11.91 -3.61 -1.88
C VAL A 24 -13.19 -3.50 -1.07
N ARG A 25 -13.30 -2.46 -0.24
CA ARG A 25 -14.51 -2.26 0.56
C ARG A 25 -15.72 -1.93 -0.30
N LEU A 26 -15.51 -1.19 -1.38
CA LEU A 26 -16.61 -0.89 -2.31
C LEU A 26 -17.13 -2.17 -2.95
N VAL A 27 -16.24 -3.05 -3.37
CA VAL A 27 -16.65 -4.31 -3.97
C VAL A 27 -17.35 -5.19 -2.93
N MET A 28 -16.84 -5.21 -1.70
CA MET A 28 -17.47 -5.96 -0.62
C MET A 28 -18.92 -5.53 -0.41
N ASP A 29 -19.18 -4.23 -0.49
CA ASP A 29 -20.51 -3.69 -0.23
C ASP A 29 -21.50 -3.90 -1.36
N ARG A 30 -21.01 -4.08 -2.59
CA ARG A 30 -21.88 -4.01 -3.77
C ARG A 30 -21.89 -5.26 -4.62
N CYS A 31 -21.03 -6.23 -4.34
CA CYS A 31 -20.89 -7.39 -5.21
C CYS A 31 -21.10 -8.68 -4.42
N PRO A 32 -21.46 -9.76 -5.13
CA PRO A 32 -21.56 -11.07 -4.48
C PRO A 32 -20.22 -11.52 -3.92
N GLU A 33 -20.28 -12.44 -2.97
CA GLU A 33 -19.09 -12.91 -2.26
C GLU A 33 -18.01 -13.43 -3.19
N ALA A 34 -18.39 -14.17 -4.24
CA ALA A 34 -17.41 -14.72 -5.17
C ALA A 34 -16.61 -13.62 -5.87
N GLU A 35 -17.31 -12.56 -6.32
CA GLU A 35 -16.63 -11.44 -6.95
C GLU A 35 -15.73 -10.69 -5.95
N PHE A 36 -16.24 -10.50 -4.75
CA PHE A 36 -15.45 -9.85 -3.70
C PHE A 36 -14.18 -10.62 -3.42
N ASN A 37 -14.28 -11.94 -3.25
CA ASN A 37 -13.11 -12.75 -2.94
C ASN A 37 -12.07 -12.71 -4.05
N ALA A 38 -12.50 -12.75 -5.31
CA ALA A 38 -11.58 -12.66 -6.44
C ALA A 38 -10.89 -11.29 -6.48
N TYR A 39 -11.66 -10.22 -6.30
CA TYR A 39 -11.12 -8.87 -6.35
C TYR A 39 -10.15 -8.64 -5.19
N ARG A 40 -10.54 -9.03 -3.99
CA ARG A 40 -9.69 -8.87 -2.81
C ARG A 40 -8.35 -9.58 -2.99
N THR A 41 -8.38 -10.80 -3.51
CA THR A 41 -7.16 -11.56 -3.74
C THR A 41 -6.25 -10.86 -4.74
N ALA A 42 -6.83 -10.38 -5.85
CA ALA A 42 -6.04 -9.69 -6.88
C ALA A 42 -5.44 -8.39 -6.36
N ILE A 43 -6.22 -7.58 -5.64
CA ILE A 43 -5.72 -6.32 -5.09
C ILE A 43 -4.68 -6.58 -4.00
N GLY A 44 -4.88 -7.65 -3.22
CA GLY A 44 -3.89 -8.03 -2.21
C GLY A 44 -2.52 -8.30 -2.81
N ARG A 45 -2.48 -8.92 -3.99
CA ARG A 45 -1.21 -9.14 -4.68
C ARG A 45 -0.58 -7.83 -5.13
N VAL A 46 -1.38 -6.91 -5.66
CA VAL A 46 -0.88 -5.60 -6.08
C VAL A 46 -0.30 -4.84 -4.88
N MET A 47 -1.03 -4.84 -3.77
CA MET A 47 -0.56 -4.15 -2.57
C MET A 47 0.71 -4.79 -2.04
N GLY A 48 0.80 -6.13 -2.09
CA GLY A 48 1.98 -6.86 -1.67
C GLY A 48 3.21 -6.47 -2.49
N VAL A 49 3.07 -6.40 -3.81
CA VAL A 49 4.16 -5.98 -4.68
C VAL A 49 4.58 -4.55 -4.36
N LEU A 50 3.60 -3.67 -4.16
CA LEU A 50 3.90 -2.28 -3.85
C LEU A 50 4.70 -2.16 -2.55
N VAL A 51 4.31 -2.90 -1.52
CA VAL A 51 5.02 -2.87 -0.23
C VAL A 51 6.39 -3.53 -0.34
N LEU A 52 6.45 -4.73 -0.91
CA LEU A 52 7.69 -5.51 -0.91
C LEU A 52 8.72 -4.99 -1.89
N ASP A 53 8.27 -4.60 -3.09
CA ASP A 53 9.19 -4.24 -4.15
C ASP A 53 9.46 -2.75 -4.26
N VAL A 54 8.60 -1.91 -3.69
CA VAL A 54 8.75 -0.47 -3.80
C VAL A 54 8.97 0.19 -2.45
N LEU A 55 8.05 0.02 -1.52
CA LEU A 55 8.13 0.72 -0.22
C LEU A 55 9.26 0.20 0.65
N ASN A 56 9.38 -1.11 0.81
CA ASN A 56 10.43 -1.65 1.66
C ASN A 56 11.83 -1.27 1.18
N PRO A 57 12.16 -1.38 -0.12
CA PRO A 57 13.46 -0.89 -0.59
C PRO A 57 13.63 0.62 -0.41
N LEU A 58 12.56 1.39 -0.60
CA LEU A 58 12.61 2.84 -0.39
C LEU A 58 13.00 3.16 1.06
N TYR A 59 12.36 2.48 2.02
CA TYR A 59 12.61 2.71 3.43
C TYR A 59 13.95 2.14 3.88
N ALA A 60 14.42 1.05 3.24
CA ALA A 60 15.73 0.51 3.55
C ALA A 60 16.84 1.51 3.21
N ARG A 61 16.65 2.27 2.13
CA ARG A 61 17.62 3.28 1.71
C ARG A 61 17.39 4.63 2.35
N ASN A 62 16.16 4.89 2.77
CA ASN A 62 15.76 6.20 3.31
C ASN A 62 14.91 5.98 4.57
N PRO A 63 15.52 5.51 5.67
CA PRO A 63 14.73 5.19 6.87
C PRO A 63 13.97 6.38 7.44
N GLU A 64 14.45 7.58 7.18
CA GLU A 64 13.76 8.79 7.65
C GLU A 64 12.40 9.00 6.98
N ALA A 65 12.13 8.30 5.87
CA ALA A 65 10.85 8.43 5.17
C ALA A 65 9.77 7.50 5.71
N LYS A 66 10.12 6.57 6.60
CA LYS A 66 9.13 5.67 7.19
C LYS A 66 8.11 6.43 8.01
N PRO A 67 6.81 6.13 7.84
CA PRO A 67 5.80 6.70 8.73
C PRO A 67 5.98 6.16 10.15
N ASP A 68 5.52 6.92 11.13
CA ASP A 68 5.52 6.48 12.51
C ASP A 68 4.71 5.19 12.63
N GLY A 69 5.27 4.21 13.31
CA GLY A 69 4.58 2.95 13.54
C GLY A 69 4.65 1.96 12.39
N TYR A 70 5.34 2.29 11.31
CA TYR A 70 5.42 1.41 10.14
C TYR A 70 6.04 0.07 10.48
N ASP A 71 7.04 0.05 11.35
CA ASP A 71 7.74 -1.17 11.74
C ASP A 71 7.20 -1.80 13.01
N ASP A 72 6.07 -1.37 13.48
CA ASP A 72 5.51 -1.92 14.70
C ASP A 72 5.21 -3.37 14.56
N GLU A 73 5.68 -4.13 15.43
CA GLU A 73 5.40 -5.54 15.44
C GLU A 73 5.26 -6.09 16.78
#